data_2a6da8533d2ae48566c7af377ea4ab20
#
_entry.id   2a6da8533d2ae48566c7af377ea4ab20
#
_cell.length_a   1.000
_cell.length_b   1.000
_cell.length_c   1.000
_cell.angle_alpha   90.00
_cell.angle_beta   90.00
_cell.angle_gamma   90.00
#
_symmetry.space_group_name_H-M   'P 1'
#
loop_
_entity.id
_entity.type
_entity.pdbx_description
1 polymer ?
#
loop_
_entity_poly.entity_id
_entity_poly.type
_entity_poly.pdbx_seq_one_letter_code
_entity_poly.pdbx_strand_id
1 'polypeptide(L)'
;MRNYFLGLCLLFALCFTACSHSDDSVDVLIIGGGASGVTAGIQSARMGAATLIVEETEWLGGMLTSAGVSAVDGNYDLPAGLFGEFREHLADYYGGLDSLKTGWVSAVLFEPSVGNKIFHEMVDAEKNLKVWHNATLVKLERENDAWIAQIQMKDNTIKKI
;
A
#
# COMPACT_ATOMS: atom_id res chain seq x y z
N MET A 1 22.31 -44.58 -31.22
CA MET A 1 22.39 -43.87 -29.91
C MET A 1 22.45 -42.33 -30.05
N ARG A 2 23.03 -41.79 -31.14
CA ARG A 2 23.18 -40.31 -31.31
C ARG A 2 21.87 -39.58 -31.60
N ASN A 3 20.88 -40.23 -32.24
CA ASN A 3 19.60 -39.59 -32.60
C ASN A 3 18.56 -39.50 -31.44
N TYR A 4 18.70 -40.38 -30.44
CA TYR A 4 17.82 -40.32 -29.25
C TYR A 4 18.21 -39.22 -28.28
N PHE A 5 19.50 -38.83 -28.28
CA PHE A 5 19.99 -37.73 -27.43
C PHE A 5 19.52 -36.37 -27.94
N LEU A 6 19.46 -36.16 -29.26
CA LEU A 6 18.92 -34.94 -29.85
C LEU A 6 17.40 -34.80 -29.61
N GLY A 7 16.63 -35.90 -29.65
CA GLY A 7 15.20 -35.90 -29.38
C GLY A 7 14.88 -35.56 -27.92
N LEU A 8 15.68 -36.04 -26.97
CA LEU A 8 15.50 -35.76 -25.54
C LEU A 8 15.84 -34.31 -25.18
N CYS A 9 16.85 -33.70 -25.79
CA CYS A 9 17.18 -32.30 -25.63
C CYS A 9 16.12 -31.35 -26.21
N LEU A 10 15.48 -31.72 -27.33
CA LEU A 10 14.39 -30.92 -27.90
C LEU A 10 13.11 -30.99 -27.05
N LEU A 11 12.81 -32.11 -26.40
CA LEU A 11 11.67 -32.22 -25.49
C LEU A 11 11.87 -31.41 -24.21
N PHE A 12 13.10 -31.28 -23.72
CA PHE A 12 13.42 -30.51 -22.53
C PHE A 12 13.40 -29.00 -22.80
N ALA A 13 13.67 -28.55 -24.04
CA ALA A 13 13.62 -27.15 -24.43
C ALA A 13 12.19 -26.60 -24.56
N LEU A 14 11.19 -27.45 -24.75
CA LEU A 14 9.78 -27.07 -24.87
C LEU A 14 9.06 -26.86 -23.53
N CYS A 15 9.67 -27.28 -22.42
CA CYS A 15 9.11 -27.07 -21.08
C CYS A 15 9.40 -25.71 -20.45
N PHE A 16 10.16 -24.81 -21.11
CA PHE A 16 10.49 -23.48 -20.65
C PHE A 16 9.69 -22.36 -21.33
N THR A 17 8.55 -22.66 -21.94
CA THR A 17 7.55 -21.61 -22.13
C THR A 17 6.91 -21.36 -20.77
N ALA A 18 7.65 -20.69 -19.88
CA ALA A 18 7.09 -20.04 -18.73
C ALA A 18 5.99 -19.12 -19.25
N CYS A 19 4.74 -19.43 -18.96
CA CYS A 19 3.68 -18.45 -19.00
C CYS A 19 4.21 -17.24 -18.24
N SER A 20 4.55 -16.16 -18.93
CA SER A 20 4.65 -14.86 -18.32
C SER A 20 3.22 -14.49 -17.92
N HIS A 21 2.78 -14.97 -16.77
CA HIS A 21 1.66 -14.40 -16.09
C HIS A 21 2.09 -12.94 -15.84
N SER A 22 1.42 -12.02 -16.45
CA SER A 22 1.55 -10.61 -16.06
C SER A 22 1.15 -10.58 -14.59
N ASP A 23 2.14 -10.28 -13.75
CA ASP A 23 2.08 -10.40 -12.28
C ASP A 23 1.30 -9.22 -11.67
N ASP A 24 0.12 -8.96 -12.21
CA ASP A 24 -0.75 -7.85 -11.83
C ASP A 24 -1.96 -8.32 -10.99
N SER A 25 -1.90 -9.53 -10.41
CA SER A 25 -2.92 -10.00 -9.47
C SER A 25 -2.50 -9.75 -8.02
N VAL A 26 -3.46 -9.38 -7.18
CA VAL A 26 -3.26 -9.21 -5.74
C VAL A 26 -4.38 -9.90 -4.95
N ASP A 27 -4.11 -10.28 -3.72
CA ASP A 27 -5.12 -10.87 -2.83
C ASP A 27 -6.06 -9.78 -2.28
N VAL A 28 -5.51 -8.58 -2.05
CA VAL A 28 -6.25 -7.45 -1.50
C VAL A 28 -5.94 -6.19 -2.30
N LEU A 29 -6.98 -5.61 -2.91
CA LEU A 29 -6.93 -4.31 -3.58
C LEU A 29 -7.62 -3.27 -2.69
N ILE A 30 -6.92 -2.19 -2.39
CA ILE A 30 -7.42 -1.07 -1.58
C ILE A 30 -7.48 0.18 -2.46
N ILE A 31 -8.65 0.78 -2.52
CA ILE A 31 -8.87 2.01 -3.27
C ILE A 31 -8.89 3.19 -2.28
N GLY A 32 -7.90 4.04 -2.39
CA GLY A 32 -7.64 5.19 -1.53
C GLY A 32 -6.59 4.92 -0.47
N GLY A 33 -5.53 5.73 -0.48
CA GLY A 33 -4.41 5.72 0.49
C GLY A 33 -4.64 6.65 1.68
N GLY A 34 -5.89 6.88 2.09
CA GLY A 34 -6.20 7.58 3.34
C GLY A 34 -5.72 6.79 4.56
N ALA A 35 -5.82 7.34 5.76
CA ALA A 35 -5.36 6.69 6.99
C ALA A 35 -5.92 5.26 7.15
N SER A 36 -7.20 5.06 6.84
CA SER A 36 -7.82 3.73 6.88
C SER A 36 -7.30 2.79 5.79
N GLY A 37 -7.09 3.28 4.56
CA GLY A 37 -6.54 2.48 3.46
C GLY A 37 -5.10 2.06 3.73
N VAL A 38 -4.26 2.98 4.21
CA VAL A 38 -2.87 2.68 4.59
C VAL A 38 -2.83 1.62 5.69
N THR A 39 -3.60 1.80 6.77
CA THR A 39 -3.61 0.84 7.89
C THR A 39 -4.17 -0.52 7.49
N ALA A 40 -5.20 -0.55 6.63
CA ALA A 40 -5.72 -1.80 6.07
C ALA A 40 -4.67 -2.51 5.21
N GLY A 41 -3.93 -1.76 4.39
CA GLY A 41 -2.86 -2.28 3.54
C GLY A 41 -1.72 -2.90 4.35
N ILE A 42 -1.21 -2.16 5.34
CA ILE A 42 -0.16 -2.63 6.24
C ILE A 42 -0.60 -3.93 6.93
N GLN A 43 -1.79 -3.94 7.52
CA GLN A 43 -2.26 -5.13 8.23
C GLN A 43 -2.48 -6.32 7.30
N SER A 44 -3.04 -6.13 6.11
CA SER A 44 -3.20 -7.19 5.12
C SER A 44 -1.86 -7.80 4.70
N ALA A 45 -0.87 -6.95 4.43
CA ALA A 45 0.47 -7.38 4.07
C ALA A 45 1.18 -8.17 5.20
N ARG A 46 1.03 -7.73 6.45
CA ARG A 46 1.53 -8.44 7.64
C ARG A 46 0.90 -9.81 7.83
N MET A 47 -0.34 -9.97 7.39
CA MET A 47 -1.03 -11.27 7.38
C MET A 47 -0.61 -12.16 6.20
N GLY A 48 0.29 -11.70 5.34
CA GLY A 48 0.85 -12.46 4.22
C GLY A 48 0.16 -12.25 2.89
N ALA A 49 -0.89 -11.42 2.81
CA ALA A 49 -1.60 -11.14 1.58
C ALA A 49 -0.77 -10.22 0.65
N ALA A 50 -0.71 -10.55 -0.64
CA ALA A 50 -0.22 -9.65 -1.67
C ALA A 50 -1.20 -8.48 -1.81
N THR A 51 -0.78 -7.29 -1.40
CA THR A 51 -1.66 -6.13 -1.23
C THR A 51 -1.22 -4.97 -2.11
N LEU A 52 -2.21 -4.29 -2.73
CA LEU A 52 -1.99 -3.06 -3.49
C LEU A 52 -2.92 -1.96 -2.98
N ILE A 53 -2.35 -0.80 -2.68
CA ILE A 53 -3.09 0.45 -2.48
C ILE A 53 -3.03 1.24 -3.78
N VAL A 54 -4.18 1.74 -4.24
CA VAL A 54 -4.31 2.69 -5.36
C VAL A 54 -4.70 4.04 -4.78
N GLU A 55 -3.83 5.04 -4.94
CA GLU A 55 -4.01 6.38 -4.37
C GLU A 55 -3.94 7.45 -5.47
N GLU A 56 -4.89 8.38 -5.45
CA GLU A 56 -5.03 9.44 -6.47
C GLU A 56 -3.92 10.49 -6.41
N THR A 57 -3.28 10.63 -5.26
CA THR A 57 -2.25 11.64 -5.00
C THR A 57 -0.87 11.00 -4.80
N GLU A 58 0.13 11.83 -4.56
CA GLU A 58 1.46 11.37 -4.13
C GLU A 58 1.56 11.20 -2.60
N TRP A 59 0.49 11.52 -1.87
CA TRP A 59 0.48 11.53 -0.41
C TRP A 59 -0.34 10.36 0.13
N LEU A 60 0.15 9.77 1.21
CA LEU A 60 -0.56 8.80 2.04
C LEU A 60 -1.11 9.46 3.29
N GLY A 61 -2.23 8.94 3.83
CA GLY A 61 -2.84 9.42 5.07
C GLY A 61 -4.08 10.28 4.87
N GLY A 62 -4.35 10.75 3.65
CA GLY A 62 -5.58 11.46 3.28
C GLY A 62 -5.87 12.66 4.17
N MET A 63 -6.93 12.59 4.99
CA MET A 63 -7.33 13.70 5.86
C MET A 63 -6.22 14.15 6.82
N LEU A 64 -5.44 13.22 7.35
CA LEU A 64 -4.35 13.52 8.29
C LEU A 64 -3.14 14.18 7.62
N THR A 65 -3.06 14.16 6.30
CA THR A 65 -1.90 14.62 5.54
C THR A 65 -2.29 15.57 4.40
N SER A 66 -2.68 15.07 3.23
CA SER A 66 -2.98 15.87 2.03
C SER A 66 -4.10 16.89 2.23
N ALA A 67 -5.09 16.58 3.06
CA ALA A 67 -6.18 17.51 3.39
C ALA A 67 -5.84 18.47 4.56
N GLY A 68 -4.67 18.33 5.20
CA GLY A 68 -4.15 19.28 6.20
C GLY A 68 -4.79 19.22 7.58
N VAL A 69 -5.58 18.19 7.90
CA VAL A 69 -6.14 17.96 9.25
C VAL A 69 -5.20 17.07 10.05
N SER A 70 -4.03 17.59 10.39
CA SER A 70 -2.93 16.86 11.03
C SER A 70 -3.05 16.84 12.57
N ALA A 71 -4.22 16.45 13.03
CA ALA A 71 -4.57 16.33 14.43
C ALA A 71 -5.40 15.04 14.62
N VAL A 72 -4.98 14.17 15.51
CA VAL A 72 -5.74 12.95 15.80
C VAL A 72 -6.55 13.15 17.07
N ASP A 73 -7.87 13.14 16.92
CA ASP A 73 -8.82 13.30 18.01
C ASP A 73 -9.13 11.99 18.71
N GLY A 74 -9.87 12.09 19.80
CA GLY A 74 -10.42 10.94 20.52
C GLY A 74 -9.40 10.28 21.43
N ASN A 75 -9.28 8.96 21.36
CA ASN A 75 -8.49 8.19 22.31
C ASN A 75 -6.99 8.20 21.95
N TYR A 76 -6.37 9.37 22.02
CA TYR A 76 -4.96 9.60 21.70
C TYR A 76 -3.97 8.89 22.64
N ASP A 77 -4.42 8.45 23.79
CA ASP A 77 -3.59 7.68 24.74
C ASP A 77 -3.57 6.18 24.47
N LEU A 78 -4.31 5.69 23.46
CA LEU A 78 -4.32 4.29 23.08
C LEU A 78 -2.91 3.86 22.60
N PRO A 79 -2.20 2.96 23.32
CA PRO A 79 -0.79 2.66 23.04
C PRO A 79 -0.61 1.51 22.06
N ALA A 80 -1.63 1.10 21.32
CA ALA A 80 -1.60 -0.14 20.58
C ALA A 80 -2.09 0.00 19.15
N GLY A 81 -1.80 -1.03 18.35
CA GLY A 81 -2.17 -1.13 16.93
C GLY A 81 -1.43 -0.13 16.07
N LEU A 82 -1.85 -0.02 14.82
CA LEU A 82 -1.21 0.87 13.84
C LEU A 82 -1.27 2.36 14.22
N PHE A 83 -2.27 2.76 14.99
CA PHE A 83 -2.30 4.11 15.55
C PHE A 83 -1.16 4.32 16.56
N GLY A 84 -0.93 3.34 17.46
CA GLY A 84 0.19 3.39 18.41
C GLY A 84 1.54 3.47 17.69
N GLU A 85 1.75 2.65 16.66
CA GLU A 85 2.97 2.67 15.84
C GLU A 85 3.16 4.04 15.16
N PHE A 86 2.14 4.56 14.50
CA PHE A 86 2.18 5.90 13.88
C PHE A 86 2.54 6.99 14.89
N ARG A 87 1.95 6.93 16.08
CA ARG A 87 2.23 7.89 17.18
C ARG A 87 3.66 7.75 17.70
N GLU A 88 4.20 6.55 17.80
CA GLU A 88 5.59 6.31 18.17
C GLU A 88 6.56 6.88 17.15
N HIS A 89 6.34 6.64 15.86
CA HIS A 89 7.13 7.24 14.78
C HIS A 89 7.10 8.78 14.82
N LEU A 90 5.93 9.38 15.10
CA LEU A 90 5.83 10.82 15.31
C LEU A 90 6.66 11.27 16.53
N ALA A 91 6.57 10.55 17.65
CA ALA A 91 7.33 10.86 18.84
C ALA A 91 8.84 10.78 18.61
N ASP A 92 9.29 9.78 17.89
CA ASP A 92 10.71 9.64 17.50
C ASP A 92 11.18 10.80 16.64
N TYR A 93 10.33 11.25 15.69
CA TYR A 93 10.66 12.38 14.83
C TYR A 93 10.75 13.70 15.60
N TYR A 94 9.84 13.94 16.55
CA TYR A 94 9.74 15.21 17.30
C TYR A 94 10.48 15.21 18.64
N GLY A 95 11.10 14.08 19.02
CA GLY A 95 11.89 13.97 20.26
C GLY A 95 11.06 13.66 21.52
N GLY A 96 9.89 13.04 21.33
CA GLY A 96 9.08 12.52 22.43
C GLY A 96 7.58 12.81 22.30
N LEU A 97 6.76 12.04 23.02
CA LEU A 97 5.30 12.19 23.01
C LEU A 97 4.81 13.56 23.48
N ASP A 98 5.52 14.21 24.39
CA ASP A 98 5.13 15.53 24.88
C ASP A 98 5.29 16.62 23.82
N SER A 99 6.18 16.42 22.84
CA SER A 99 6.38 17.32 21.70
C SER A 99 5.19 17.32 20.72
N LEU A 100 4.29 16.36 20.81
CA LEU A 100 3.07 16.28 19.98
C LEU A 100 1.93 17.14 20.56
N LYS A 101 2.02 17.56 21.83
CA LYS A 101 0.99 18.31 22.56
C LYS A 101 1.16 19.81 22.35
N THR A 102 1.13 20.27 21.10
CA THR A 102 1.44 21.67 20.75
C THR A 102 0.19 22.57 20.65
N GLY A 103 -1.00 22.01 20.81
CA GLY A 103 -2.26 22.74 20.70
C GLY A 103 -3.30 22.22 21.70
N TRP A 104 -4.48 22.83 21.65
CA TRP A 104 -5.60 22.50 22.55
C TRP A 104 -6.62 21.53 21.95
N VAL A 105 -6.58 21.32 20.63
CA VAL A 105 -7.57 20.48 19.90
C VAL A 105 -7.27 18.99 19.99
N SER A 106 -6.00 18.62 20.16
CA SER A 106 -5.55 17.23 20.25
C SER A 106 -4.24 17.15 21.02
N ALA A 107 -3.92 15.98 21.56
CA ALA A 107 -2.60 15.66 22.12
C ALA A 107 -1.66 15.00 21.10
N VAL A 108 -2.09 14.82 19.85
CA VAL A 108 -1.29 14.27 18.75
C VAL A 108 -1.42 15.21 17.55
N LEU A 109 -0.52 16.19 17.50
CA LEU A 109 -0.42 17.15 16.41
C LEU A 109 0.93 17.02 15.71
N PHE A 110 0.93 17.23 14.40
CA PHE A 110 2.12 17.07 13.56
C PHE A 110 1.98 17.86 12.26
N GLU A 111 3.07 18.10 11.55
CA GLU A 111 2.99 18.66 10.20
C GLU A 111 2.46 17.60 9.22
N PRO A 112 1.56 17.97 8.29
CA PRO A 112 1.02 17.06 7.27
C PRO A 112 2.10 16.31 6.48
N SER A 113 3.20 16.98 6.15
CA SER A 113 4.34 16.40 5.43
C SER A 113 5.08 15.33 6.25
N VAL A 114 5.17 15.51 7.56
CA VAL A 114 5.77 14.53 8.47
C VAL A 114 4.87 13.30 8.59
N GLY A 115 3.56 13.51 8.74
CA GLY A 115 2.60 12.41 8.72
C GLY A 115 2.66 11.60 7.43
N ASN A 116 2.73 12.28 6.27
CA ASN A 116 2.90 11.61 4.97
C ASN A 116 4.21 10.79 4.92
N LYS A 117 5.33 11.38 5.34
CA LYS A 117 6.62 10.69 5.40
C LYS A 117 6.53 9.41 6.24
N ILE A 118 5.94 9.48 7.43
CA ILE A 118 5.81 8.34 8.33
C ILE A 118 4.91 7.25 7.72
N PHE A 119 3.78 7.60 7.08
CA PHE A 119 2.96 6.62 6.39
C PHE A 119 3.73 5.91 5.27
N HIS A 120 4.57 6.62 4.52
CA HIS A 120 5.46 6.00 3.53
C HIS A 120 6.45 5.04 4.17
N GLU A 121 7.12 5.45 5.25
CA GLU A 121 8.08 4.61 5.97
C GLU A 121 7.42 3.32 6.50
N MET A 122 6.21 3.42 7.05
CA MET A 122 5.45 2.26 7.52
C MET A 122 5.04 1.32 6.38
N VAL A 123 4.64 1.86 5.23
CA VAL A 123 4.29 1.08 4.03
C VAL A 123 5.51 0.40 3.42
N ASP A 124 6.61 1.13 3.29
CA ASP A 124 7.86 0.64 2.68
C ASP A 124 8.52 -0.48 3.51
N ALA A 125 8.21 -0.56 4.80
CA ALA A 125 8.64 -1.66 5.67
C ALA A 125 7.95 -3.00 5.33
N GLU A 126 6.82 -2.98 4.63
CA GLU A 126 6.01 -4.17 4.35
C GLU A 126 6.31 -4.77 2.96
N LYS A 127 6.90 -5.96 2.92
CA LYS A 127 7.34 -6.62 1.67
C LYS A 127 6.21 -6.98 0.72
N ASN A 128 5.02 -7.27 1.26
CA ASN A 128 3.86 -7.70 0.49
C ASN A 128 2.91 -6.54 0.14
N LEU A 129 3.32 -5.29 0.38
CA LEU A 129 2.53 -4.10 0.11
C LEU A 129 3.14 -3.29 -1.02
N LYS A 130 2.32 -2.94 -2.00
CA LYS A 130 2.66 -1.99 -3.06
C LYS A 130 1.69 -0.82 -3.03
N VAL A 131 2.15 0.35 -3.45
CA VAL A 131 1.30 1.53 -3.65
C VAL A 131 1.46 2.03 -5.08
N TRP A 132 0.33 2.28 -5.72
CA TRP A 132 0.29 3.02 -6.97
C TRP A 132 -0.22 4.43 -6.68
N HIS A 133 0.65 5.39 -6.80
CA HIS A 133 0.36 6.81 -6.66
C HIS A 133 -0.11 7.42 -7.99
N ASN A 134 -0.86 8.52 -7.90
CA ASN A 134 -1.44 9.21 -9.06
C ASN A 134 -2.25 8.24 -9.93
N ALA A 135 -3.01 7.38 -9.28
CA ALA A 135 -3.73 6.29 -9.90
C ALA A 135 -5.18 6.25 -9.40
N THR A 136 -6.12 6.03 -10.31
CA THR A 136 -7.56 6.10 -10.02
C THR A 136 -8.27 4.87 -10.54
N LEU A 137 -9.15 4.28 -9.73
CA LEU A 137 -10.04 3.21 -10.18
C LEU A 137 -11.07 3.79 -11.16
N VAL A 138 -11.09 3.30 -12.40
CA VAL A 138 -12.05 3.74 -13.43
C VAL A 138 -13.14 2.69 -13.70
N LYS A 139 -12.87 1.41 -13.42
CA LYS A 139 -13.86 0.35 -13.61
C LYS A 139 -13.56 -0.82 -12.67
N LEU A 140 -14.63 -1.42 -12.17
CA LEU A 140 -14.59 -2.67 -11.39
C LEU A 140 -15.66 -3.62 -11.91
N GLU A 141 -15.26 -4.82 -12.28
CA GLU A 141 -16.13 -5.88 -12.78
C GLU A 141 -15.86 -7.18 -12.06
N ARG A 142 -16.87 -8.01 -11.91
CA ARG A 142 -16.71 -9.36 -11.39
C ARG A 142 -16.70 -10.34 -12.54
N GLU A 143 -15.64 -11.13 -12.64
CA GLU A 143 -15.52 -12.22 -13.61
C GLU A 143 -15.29 -13.54 -12.86
N ASN A 144 -16.26 -14.46 -12.95
CA ASN A 144 -16.26 -15.73 -12.21
C ASN A 144 -16.07 -15.48 -10.69
N ASP A 145 -14.96 -15.95 -10.12
CA ASP A 145 -14.65 -15.82 -8.68
C ASP A 145 -13.65 -14.69 -8.37
N ALA A 146 -13.27 -13.89 -9.36
CA ALA A 146 -12.34 -12.79 -9.22
C ALA A 146 -12.98 -11.42 -9.52
N TRP A 147 -12.35 -10.36 -9.03
CA TRP A 147 -12.63 -8.99 -9.44
C TRP A 147 -11.58 -8.53 -10.43
N ILE A 148 -12.02 -7.84 -11.48
CA ILE A 148 -11.15 -7.19 -12.45
C ILE A 148 -11.26 -5.68 -12.26
N ALA A 149 -10.19 -5.08 -11.79
CA ALA A 149 -10.11 -3.63 -11.62
C ALA A 149 -9.32 -3.00 -12.78
N GLN A 150 -9.85 -1.90 -13.32
CA GLN A 150 -9.14 -1.07 -14.29
C GLN A 150 -8.68 0.22 -13.59
N ILE A 151 -7.38 0.42 -13.56
CA ILE A 151 -6.73 1.53 -12.88
C ILE A 151 -6.11 2.45 -13.93
N GLN A 152 -6.53 3.71 -13.93
CA GLN A 152 -5.92 4.75 -14.76
C GLN A 152 -4.71 5.33 -14.03
N MET A 153 -3.56 5.31 -14.68
CA MET A 153 -2.32 5.88 -14.18
C MET A 153 -2.19 7.36 -14.58
N LYS A 154 -1.23 8.08 -13.99
CA LYS A 154 -0.95 9.51 -14.26
C LYS A 154 -0.74 9.82 -15.75
N ASP A 155 -0.18 8.91 -16.51
CA ASP A 155 0.08 9.04 -17.96
C ASP A 155 -1.14 8.63 -18.82
N ASN A 156 -2.31 8.45 -18.23
CA ASN A 156 -3.54 7.95 -18.82
C ASN A 156 -3.48 6.50 -19.32
N THR A 157 -2.46 5.74 -19.03
CA THR A 157 -2.47 4.31 -19.31
C THR A 157 -3.45 3.59 -18.37
N ILE A 158 -4.09 2.53 -18.87
CA ILE A 158 -4.99 1.70 -18.08
C ILE A 158 -4.28 0.37 -17.77
N LYS A 159 -4.15 0.08 -16.47
CA LYS A 159 -3.70 -1.22 -15.99
C LYS A 159 -4.90 -2.03 -15.52
N LYS A 160 -4.86 -3.36 -15.72
CA LYS A 160 -5.83 -4.32 -15.19
C LYS A 160 -5.18 -5.14 -14.09
N ILE A 161 -5.93 -5.36 -13.04
CA ILE A 161 -5.55 -6.19 -11.89
C ILE A 161 -6.66 -7.17 -11.64
#